data_861b338d2ff5b9340902e9d926592434
#
_entry.id   861b338d2ff5b9340902e9d926592434
#
_cell.length_a   1.000
_cell.length_b   1.000
_cell.length_c   1.000
_cell.angle_alpha   90.00
_cell.angle_beta   90.00
_cell.angle_gamma   90.00
#
_symmetry.space_group_name_H-M   'P 1'
#
loop_
_entity.id
_entity.type
_entity.pdbx_description
1 polymer ?
#
loop_
_entity_poly.entity_id
_entity_poly.type
_entity_poly.pdbx_seq_one_letter_code
_entity_poly.pdbx_strand_id
1 'polypeptide(L)'
;MEPNADKLRGLCITSLDDEDDDETELPATVAAAASGYDDDDEDEDEEAEVMLGFLEKPKHPGLLLRHLFPSKAGGIPAWLDPVNLPSGNSSCCGFCGEPLHFVLQIYAPIESNAAAFHRTLFMFMCPSMACLHRDQHEQWTRNQGNPRRSVRVFQCQLPRTNVFYSSEPPSHNNSDKPLCAGAALCHWCGTWKGDKICGGCKKSRYCSEKHQALHWRSGHKNDCLQIINSSEASSSVLPAVGKVPARTSWPEYQIAIDDEVDLDSDGCDENSSKSLVMQKHGKPDDTMQSWMDQFEADADNQCWAYFQERISRAPEQVLRYCRDPNVKPLWALSAGRPSNPDIPSCSYCKGPLCYEFQIMPQLLYYFGVRNEPDSLDWATIVVYTCKGSCDQSTSYKEEFAWVQLYPTSISRP
;
A
#
# COMPACT_ATOMS: atom_id res chain seq x y z
N MET A 1 -28.37 15.81 -7.56
CA MET A 1 -27.07 16.19 -8.14
C MET A 1 -26.32 14.90 -8.29
N GLU A 2 -26.16 14.44 -9.52
CA GLU A 2 -25.38 13.23 -9.79
C GLU A 2 -23.90 13.64 -9.89
N PRO A 3 -22.97 12.92 -9.25
CA PRO A 3 -21.55 13.19 -9.41
C PRO A 3 -21.11 12.76 -10.82
N ASN A 4 -20.35 13.63 -11.42
CA ASN A 4 -19.86 13.55 -12.80
C ASN A 4 -18.99 12.30 -13.00
N ALA A 5 -19.50 11.33 -13.75
CA ALA A 5 -18.85 10.04 -14.03
C ALA A 5 -17.68 10.13 -15.02
N ASP A 6 -17.35 11.32 -15.53
CA ASP A 6 -16.35 11.49 -16.58
C ASP A 6 -14.91 11.74 -16.07
N LYS A 7 -14.73 12.04 -14.78
CA LYS A 7 -13.39 12.26 -14.20
C LYS A 7 -12.60 10.97 -13.89
N LEU A 8 -13.24 9.80 -13.93
CA LEU A 8 -12.57 8.51 -13.73
C LEU A 8 -11.83 7.97 -14.96
N ARG A 9 -11.79 8.74 -16.06
CA ARG A 9 -11.16 8.33 -17.33
C ARG A 9 -9.67 8.69 -17.47
N GLY A 10 -9.08 9.38 -16.52
CA GLY A 10 -7.67 9.79 -16.58
C GLY A 10 -6.65 8.65 -16.42
N LEU A 11 -7.09 7.43 -16.10
CA LEU A 11 -6.25 6.23 -16.06
C LEU A 11 -6.57 5.22 -17.18
N CYS A 12 -7.27 5.65 -18.23
CA CYS A 12 -7.56 4.84 -19.39
C CYS A 12 -6.71 5.27 -20.59
N ILE A 13 -5.82 4.42 -20.97
CA ILE A 13 -5.22 4.11 -22.26
C ILE A 13 -5.75 4.98 -23.41
N THR A 14 -4.93 5.90 -23.90
CA THR A 14 -5.09 6.49 -25.22
C THR A 14 -4.42 5.58 -26.25
N SER A 15 -5.20 5.09 -27.19
CA SER A 15 -4.74 4.40 -28.39
C SER A 15 -3.94 5.37 -29.26
N LEU A 16 -2.73 4.99 -29.63
CA LEU A 16 -1.98 5.59 -30.73
C LEU A 16 -2.49 4.96 -32.01
N ASP A 17 -3.08 5.77 -32.87
CA ASP A 17 -3.26 5.46 -34.27
C ASP A 17 -1.97 5.79 -35.04
N ASP A 18 -1.61 4.85 -35.89
CA ASP A 18 -0.48 4.87 -36.81
C ASP A 18 -0.62 5.99 -37.84
N GLU A 19 0.50 6.63 -38.22
CA GLU A 19 0.75 6.97 -39.62
C GLU A 19 2.27 7.05 -39.87
N ASP A 20 2.62 6.37 -40.95
CA ASP A 20 3.93 6.16 -41.56
C ASP A 20 4.52 7.41 -42.19
N ASP A 21 5.81 7.40 -42.34
CA ASP A 21 6.67 7.63 -43.53
C ASP A 21 7.86 8.59 -43.36
N ASP A 22 8.99 7.97 -43.51
CA ASP A 22 10.05 8.05 -44.53
C ASP A 22 11.21 9.05 -44.35
N GLU A 23 12.39 8.40 -44.26
CA GLU A 23 13.76 8.70 -44.77
C GLU A 23 14.29 10.16 -44.89
N THR A 24 15.44 10.46 -44.36
CA THR A 24 16.79 10.49 -44.95
C THR A 24 17.76 11.49 -44.32
N GLU A 25 19.00 10.96 -44.08
CA GLU A 25 20.32 11.61 -44.19
C GLU A 25 20.77 12.79 -43.32
N LEU A 26 21.86 12.49 -42.57
CA LEU A 26 22.91 13.38 -42.10
C LEU A 26 23.75 13.95 -43.29
N PRO A 27 24.57 14.99 -43.20
CA PRO A 27 25.61 15.18 -42.18
C PRO A 27 26.07 16.63 -41.85
N ALA A 28 26.88 16.72 -40.79
CA ALA A 28 28.12 17.52 -40.56
C ALA A 28 28.04 19.05 -40.35
N THR A 29 28.52 19.38 -39.13
CA THR A 29 29.45 20.48 -38.73
C THR A 29 29.35 21.88 -39.34
N VAL A 30 29.28 22.91 -38.48
CA VAL A 30 30.36 23.92 -38.23
C VAL A 30 30.02 24.81 -37.03
N ALA A 31 31.06 25.24 -36.34
CA ALA A 31 31.08 26.06 -35.14
C ALA A 31 30.74 27.56 -35.42
N ALA A 32 30.33 28.20 -34.36
CA ALA A 32 30.80 29.50 -33.82
C ALA A 32 29.73 30.59 -33.63
N ALA A 33 29.80 31.11 -32.43
CA ALA A 33 29.69 32.51 -32.01
C ALA A 33 28.44 32.91 -31.21
N ALA A 34 28.79 33.34 -30.01
CA ALA A 34 27.99 33.92 -28.93
C ALA A 34 27.09 35.06 -29.35
N SER A 35 25.89 35.06 -28.78
CA SER A 35 25.25 36.27 -28.27
C SER A 35 24.31 35.86 -27.15
N GLY A 36 24.50 36.43 -25.95
CA GLY A 36 23.64 36.18 -24.80
C GLY A 36 22.26 36.73 -25.03
N TYR A 37 21.32 35.94 -24.68
CA TYR A 37 20.05 36.36 -24.17
C TYR A 37 19.85 35.60 -22.85
N ASP A 38 19.78 36.36 -21.76
CA ASP A 38 19.27 35.89 -20.49
C ASP A 38 17.80 35.48 -20.76
N ASP A 39 17.60 34.17 -20.98
CA ASP A 39 16.31 33.55 -20.87
C ASP A 39 16.20 33.15 -19.40
N ASP A 40 15.55 34.01 -18.61
CA ASP A 40 15.00 33.65 -17.32
C ASP A 40 13.92 32.60 -17.59
N ASP A 41 14.33 31.35 -17.80
CA ASP A 41 13.48 30.19 -17.61
C ASP A 41 13.12 30.18 -16.12
N GLU A 42 12.05 30.90 -15.75
CA GLU A 42 11.28 30.58 -14.55
C GLU A 42 10.83 29.14 -14.73
N ASP A 43 11.66 28.20 -14.27
CA ASP A 43 11.23 26.85 -13.95
C ASP A 43 10.07 27.03 -12.96
N GLU A 44 8.83 27.10 -13.47
CA GLU A 44 7.65 26.88 -12.67
C GLU A 44 7.86 25.48 -12.09
N ASP A 45 8.30 25.42 -10.84
CA ASP A 45 8.34 24.21 -10.04
C ASP A 45 6.91 23.67 -9.99
N GLU A 46 6.51 22.85 -10.97
CA GLU A 46 5.25 22.12 -10.94
C GLU A 46 5.27 21.30 -9.66
N GLU A 47 4.52 21.75 -8.65
CA GLU A 47 4.37 21.00 -7.40
C GLU A 47 3.84 19.61 -7.76
N ALA A 48 4.62 18.59 -7.46
CA ALA A 48 4.27 17.22 -7.78
C ALA A 48 2.94 16.85 -7.08
N GLU A 49 1.97 16.44 -7.87
CA GLU A 49 0.60 16.13 -7.42
C GLU A 49 0.60 14.94 -6.48
N VAL A 50 0.06 15.15 -5.28
CA VAL A 50 -0.21 14.10 -4.30
C VAL A 50 -1.64 13.63 -4.45
N MET A 51 -1.82 12.33 -4.66
CA MET A 51 -3.14 11.70 -4.75
C MET A 51 -3.58 11.20 -3.37
N LEU A 52 -4.82 11.46 -3.02
CA LEU A 52 -5.45 11.01 -1.78
C LEU A 52 -6.38 9.82 -2.04
N GLY A 53 -6.36 8.85 -1.13
CA GLY A 53 -7.24 7.69 -1.20
C GLY A 53 -8.32 7.72 -0.14
N PHE A 54 -9.56 7.47 -0.55
CA PHE A 54 -10.76 7.42 0.27
C PHE A 54 -11.42 6.05 0.19
N LEU A 55 -12.07 5.61 1.27
CA LEU A 55 -12.72 4.33 1.31
C LEU A 55 -14.21 4.43 0.99
N GLU A 56 -14.63 3.65 0.00
CA GLU A 56 -16.01 3.52 -0.41
C GLU A 56 -16.48 2.07 -0.30
N LYS A 57 -17.73 1.86 0.06
CA LYS A 57 -18.33 0.53 -0.06
C LYS A 57 -18.51 0.19 -1.53
N PRO A 58 -18.01 -0.97 -1.99
CA PRO A 58 -18.15 -1.34 -3.39
C PRO A 58 -19.64 -1.49 -3.74
N LYS A 59 -20.08 -0.87 -4.83
CA LYS A 59 -21.45 -1.00 -5.35
C LYS A 59 -21.81 -2.46 -5.63
N HIS A 60 -20.85 -3.23 -6.11
CA HIS A 60 -20.98 -4.66 -6.38
C HIS A 60 -19.68 -5.38 -6.00
N PRO A 61 -19.74 -6.55 -5.35
CA PRO A 61 -18.53 -7.33 -5.02
C PRO A 61 -17.65 -7.68 -6.23
N GLY A 62 -18.25 -7.72 -7.43
CA GLY A 62 -17.55 -7.98 -8.68
C GLY A 62 -16.53 -6.90 -9.08
N LEU A 63 -16.66 -5.67 -8.58
CA LEU A 63 -15.73 -4.57 -8.88
C LEU A 63 -14.33 -4.78 -8.27
N LEU A 64 -14.23 -5.65 -7.26
CA LEU A 64 -12.97 -5.91 -6.56
C LEU A 64 -12.28 -7.21 -7.01
N LEU A 65 -12.72 -7.76 -8.14
CA LEU A 65 -12.10 -8.94 -8.73
C LEU A 65 -10.75 -8.61 -9.37
N ARG A 66 -9.81 -9.54 -9.31
CA ARG A 66 -8.41 -9.34 -9.74
C ARG A 66 -8.24 -8.85 -11.18
N HIS A 67 -9.12 -9.27 -12.10
CA HIS A 67 -9.04 -8.88 -13.51
C HIS A 67 -9.48 -7.44 -13.78
N LEU A 68 -10.04 -6.76 -12.78
CA LEU A 68 -10.37 -5.34 -12.82
C LEU A 68 -9.29 -4.49 -12.13
N PHE A 69 -8.19 -5.09 -11.70
CA PHE A 69 -7.05 -4.40 -11.09
C PHE A 69 -7.42 -3.41 -9.98
N PRO A 70 -8.17 -3.83 -8.95
CA PRO A 70 -8.73 -2.90 -7.99
C PRO A 70 -7.67 -2.33 -7.04
N SER A 71 -7.81 -1.04 -6.70
CA SER A 71 -7.28 -0.49 -5.46
C SER A 71 -8.32 -0.70 -4.36
N LYS A 72 -7.94 -1.37 -3.27
CA LYS A 72 -8.88 -1.80 -2.22
C LYS A 72 -8.21 -1.95 -0.86
N ALA A 73 -8.99 -1.84 0.22
CA ALA A 73 -8.56 -2.12 1.58
C ALA A 73 -9.44 -3.21 2.21
N GLY A 74 -8.84 -4.01 3.08
CA GLY A 74 -9.52 -5.11 3.74
C GLY A 74 -9.96 -6.25 2.82
N GLY A 75 -10.75 -7.18 3.37
CA GLY A 75 -11.17 -8.36 2.64
C GLY A 75 -10.03 -9.33 2.33
N ILE A 76 -10.00 -9.83 1.11
CA ILE A 76 -9.01 -10.77 0.58
C ILE A 76 -8.25 -10.10 -0.56
N PRO A 77 -6.92 -10.25 -0.65
CA PRO A 77 -6.15 -9.63 -1.74
C PRO A 77 -6.57 -10.15 -3.12
N ALA A 78 -6.68 -9.27 -4.09
CA ALA A 78 -6.84 -9.58 -5.49
C ALA A 78 -5.46 -9.75 -6.14
N TRP A 79 -4.80 -10.87 -5.86
CA TRP A 79 -3.42 -11.14 -6.26
C TRP A 79 -3.21 -10.97 -7.77
N LEU A 80 -2.22 -10.13 -8.17
CA LEU A 80 -1.92 -9.84 -9.57
C LEU A 80 -1.34 -11.07 -10.29
N ASP A 81 -0.29 -11.71 -9.75
CA ASP A 81 0.09 -13.07 -10.11
C ASP A 81 -0.62 -14.05 -9.17
N PRO A 82 -1.67 -14.75 -9.64
CA PRO A 82 -2.46 -15.58 -8.74
C PRO A 82 -1.82 -16.95 -8.44
N VAL A 83 -0.68 -17.25 -9.03
CA VAL A 83 -0.03 -18.57 -8.95
C VAL A 83 1.18 -18.55 -8.01
N ASN A 84 2.07 -17.57 -8.20
CA ASN A 84 3.36 -17.53 -7.51
C ASN A 84 3.30 -16.63 -6.27
N LEU A 85 2.43 -16.97 -5.32
CA LEU A 85 2.20 -16.16 -4.12
C LEU A 85 3.38 -16.20 -3.14
N PRO A 86 3.61 -15.13 -2.37
CA PRO A 86 4.56 -15.16 -1.26
C PRO A 86 4.21 -16.28 -0.28
N SER A 87 5.21 -16.99 0.24
CA SER A 87 5.01 -18.15 1.10
C SER A 87 6.10 -18.26 2.17
N GLY A 88 5.93 -19.19 3.11
CA GLY A 88 6.89 -19.41 4.19
C GLY A 88 6.99 -18.22 5.13
N ASN A 89 8.21 -17.83 5.51
CA ASN A 89 8.44 -16.77 6.48
C ASN A 89 7.99 -15.39 6.00
N SER A 90 7.89 -15.15 4.68
CA SER A 90 7.44 -13.88 4.14
C SER A 90 5.95 -13.62 4.35
N SER A 91 5.15 -14.66 4.58
CA SER A 91 3.71 -14.54 4.88
C SER A 91 3.40 -14.43 6.38
N CYS A 92 4.42 -14.44 7.25
CA CYS A 92 4.26 -14.47 8.69
C CYS A 92 4.92 -13.25 9.36
N CYS A 93 4.37 -12.86 10.50
CA CYS A 93 4.97 -11.87 11.37
C CYS A 93 6.33 -12.36 11.89
N GLY A 94 7.38 -11.56 11.74
CA GLY A 94 8.73 -11.90 12.17
C GLY A 94 8.88 -11.99 13.71
N PHE A 95 7.90 -11.50 14.47
CA PHE A 95 7.93 -11.48 15.93
C PHE A 95 7.13 -12.61 16.58
N CYS A 96 5.89 -12.81 16.16
CA CYS A 96 5.02 -13.83 16.77
C CYS A 96 4.79 -15.06 15.87
N GLY A 97 5.25 -15.03 14.61
CA GLY A 97 5.09 -16.14 13.67
C GLY A 97 3.68 -16.33 13.13
N GLU A 98 2.73 -15.44 13.48
CA GLU A 98 1.37 -15.49 12.97
C GLU A 98 1.29 -15.06 11.50
N PRO A 99 0.42 -15.67 10.69
CA PRO A 99 0.17 -15.18 9.36
C PRO A 99 -0.29 -13.72 9.37
N LEU A 100 0.31 -12.91 8.51
CA LEU A 100 -0.03 -11.49 8.38
C LEU A 100 -1.43 -11.34 7.76
N HIS A 101 -2.15 -10.30 8.19
CA HIS A 101 -3.45 -9.91 7.66
C HIS A 101 -3.26 -8.95 6.49
N PHE A 102 -4.09 -9.09 5.47
CA PHE A 102 -4.11 -8.16 4.36
C PHE A 102 -4.69 -6.81 4.80
N VAL A 103 -3.97 -5.72 4.52
CA VAL A 103 -4.38 -4.35 4.84
C VAL A 103 -5.02 -3.70 3.63
N LEU A 104 -4.25 -3.50 2.58
CA LEU A 104 -4.70 -2.88 1.34
C LEU A 104 -3.83 -3.30 0.15
N GLN A 105 -4.32 -3.01 -1.04
CA GLN A 105 -3.56 -3.02 -2.28
C GLN A 105 -3.85 -1.78 -3.10
N ILE A 106 -2.85 -1.33 -3.84
CA ILE A 106 -2.90 -0.16 -4.72
C ILE A 106 -2.48 -0.61 -6.10
N TYR A 107 -3.34 -0.41 -7.09
CA TYR A 107 -2.98 -0.59 -8.49
C TYR A 107 -2.30 0.69 -8.98
N ALA A 108 -1.02 0.60 -9.28
CA ALA A 108 -0.15 1.73 -9.61
C ALA A 108 0.76 1.36 -10.80
N PRO A 109 0.21 1.27 -12.02
CA PRO A 109 0.96 0.99 -13.24
C PRO A 109 2.02 2.08 -13.50
N ILE A 110 3.07 1.74 -14.24
CA ILE A 110 4.10 2.67 -14.70
C ILE A 110 4.13 2.63 -16.22
N GLU A 111 3.52 3.60 -16.86
CA GLU A 111 3.34 3.65 -18.31
C GLU A 111 4.66 3.62 -19.07
N SER A 112 5.68 4.31 -18.57
CA SER A 112 7.03 4.34 -19.15
C SER A 112 7.82 3.03 -19.01
N ASN A 113 7.29 2.02 -18.29
CA ASN A 113 7.97 0.76 -18.03
C ASN A 113 7.13 -0.44 -18.49
N ALA A 114 7.48 -0.99 -19.64
CA ALA A 114 6.75 -2.11 -20.24
C ALA A 114 6.64 -3.35 -19.31
N ALA A 115 7.61 -3.58 -18.40
CA ALA A 115 7.57 -4.66 -17.43
C ALA A 115 6.61 -4.38 -16.25
N ALA A 116 6.23 -3.11 -16.06
CA ALA A 116 5.34 -2.64 -15.00
C ALA A 116 4.00 -2.08 -15.56
N PHE A 117 3.60 -2.52 -16.75
CA PHE A 117 2.31 -2.16 -17.36
C PHE A 117 1.12 -2.50 -16.45
N HIS A 118 1.16 -3.65 -15.79
CA HIS A 118 0.34 -3.94 -14.62
C HIS A 118 1.24 -3.96 -13.40
N ARG A 119 0.95 -3.15 -12.41
CA ARG A 119 1.71 -3.10 -11.18
C ARG A 119 0.78 -2.89 -10.00
N THR A 120 0.94 -3.72 -8.98
CA THR A 120 0.15 -3.63 -7.75
C THR A 120 1.05 -3.77 -6.53
N LEU A 121 0.83 -2.93 -5.56
CA LEU A 121 1.46 -2.95 -4.25
C LEU A 121 0.49 -3.55 -3.24
N PHE A 122 0.95 -4.51 -2.44
CA PHE A 122 0.15 -5.23 -1.45
C PHE A 122 0.76 -5.04 -0.08
N MET A 123 -0.03 -4.57 0.88
CA MET A 123 0.42 -4.42 2.25
C MET A 123 -0.25 -5.40 3.19
N PHE A 124 0.57 -5.97 4.07
CA PHE A 124 0.14 -6.92 5.10
C PHE A 124 0.74 -6.52 6.45
N MET A 125 -0.01 -6.77 7.52
CA MET A 125 0.49 -6.49 8.86
C MET A 125 0.01 -7.52 9.89
N CYS A 126 0.75 -7.62 10.97
CA CYS A 126 0.33 -8.34 12.17
C CYS A 126 -0.73 -7.52 12.92
N PRO A 127 -1.86 -8.11 13.35
CA PRO A 127 -2.88 -7.38 14.10
C PRO A 127 -2.50 -7.08 15.55
N SER A 128 -1.29 -7.46 16.00
CA SER A 128 -0.82 -7.26 17.37
C SER A 128 -0.05 -5.95 17.52
N MET A 129 -0.54 -5.03 18.36
CA MET A 129 0.16 -3.79 18.69
C MET A 129 1.55 -4.05 19.30
N ALA A 130 1.68 -5.08 20.14
CA ALA A 130 2.98 -5.48 20.70
C ALA A 130 4.02 -5.84 19.62
N CYS A 131 3.59 -6.42 18.50
CA CYS A 131 4.48 -6.69 17.37
C CYS A 131 4.84 -5.41 16.62
N LEU A 132 3.91 -4.45 16.49
CA LEU A 132 4.13 -3.18 15.83
C LEU A 132 5.10 -2.29 16.62
N HIS A 133 4.99 -2.25 17.95
CA HIS A 133 5.99 -1.61 18.82
C HIS A 133 7.40 -2.19 18.63
N ARG A 134 7.49 -3.51 18.55
CA ARG A 134 8.78 -4.18 18.32
C ARG A 134 9.33 -3.89 16.92
N ASP A 135 8.48 -3.77 15.93
CA ASP A 135 8.87 -3.40 14.56
C ASP A 135 9.49 -2.00 14.53
N GLN A 136 8.84 -1.02 15.14
CA GLN A 136 9.38 0.34 15.27
C GLN A 136 10.72 0.34 16.01
N HIS A 137 10.84 -0.42 17.09
CA HIS A 137 12.10 -0.52 17.83
C HIS A 137 13.22 -1.14 16.99
N GLU A 138 12.96 -2.20 16.25
CA GLU A 138 13.94 -2.82 15.32
C GLU A 138 14.39 -1.86 14.22
N GLN A 139 13.48 -1.02 13.71
CA GLN A 139 13.82 0.04 12.74
C GLN A 139 14.86 1.00 13.32
N TRP A 140 14.66 1.46 14.56
CA TRP A 140 15.56 2.40 15.22
C TRP A 140 16.92 1.81 15.56
N THR A 141 16.96 0.53 15.92
CA THR A 141 18.22 -0.17 16.22
C THR A 141 19.03 -0.53 14.98
N ARG A 142 18.49 -0.28 13.78
CA ARG A 142 19.16 -0.54 12.49
C ARG A 142 19.71 -1.95 12.38
N ASN A 143 18.94 -2.94 12.84
CA ASN A 143 19.32 -4.34 12.78
C ASN A 143 19.30 -4.84 11.32
N GLN A 144 20.41 -4.63 10.60
CA GLN A 144 20.53 -4.95 9.18
C GLN A 144 20.72 -6.43 8.89
N GLY A 145 21.09 -7.25 9.90
CA GLY A 145 21.47 -8.63 9.66
C GLY A 145 20.30 -9.57 9.33
N ASN A 146 19.15 -9.37 9.93
CA ASN A 146 17.91 -10.12 9.67
C ASN A 146 16.71 -9.37 10.29
N PRO A 147 16.23 -8.32 9.65
CA PRO A 147 15.18 -7.49 10.23
C PRO A 147 13.88 -8.28 10.36
N ARG A 148 13.41 -8.42 11.60
CA ARG A 148 12.08 -8.96 11.86
C ARG A 148 11.06 -7.87 11.63
N ARG A 149 10.03 -8.15 10.83
CA ARG A 149 9.01 -7.19 10.47
C ARG A 149 7.63 -7.70 10.84
N SER A 150 6.79 -6.81 11.34
CA SER A 150 5.34 -7.04 11.54
C SER A 150 4.51 -6.44 10.41
N VAL A 151 5.10 -5.57 9.61
CA VAL A 151 4.53 -4.97 8.41
C VAL A 151 5.38 -5.41 7.22
N ARG A 152 4.72 -5.86 6.15
CA ARG A 152 5.38 -6.24 4.88
C ARG A 152 4.62 -5.68 3.71
N VAL A 153 5.37 -5.23 2.73
CA VAL A 153 4.83 -4.74 1.47
C VAL A 153 5.43 -5.55 0.33
N PHE A 154 4.58 -6.00 -0.59
CA PHE A 154 5.02 -6.72 -1.78
C PHE A 154 4.58 -5.97 -3.03
N GLN A 155 5.49 -5.83 -3.96
CA GLN A 155 5.22 -5.35 -5.31
C GLN A 155 5.14 -6.54 -6.26
N CYS A 156 4.08 -6.59 -7.07
CA CYS A 156 3.98 -7.48 -8.22
C CYS A 156 3.79 -6.64 -9.47
N GLN A 157 4.51 -7.00 -10.53
CA GLN A 157 4.39 -6.33 -11.82
C GLN A 157 4.37 -7.36 -12.97
N LEU A 158 3.64 -7.02 -14.02
CA LEU A 158 3.47 -7.84 -15.21
C LEU A 158 3.50 -6.96 -16.46
N PRO A 159 4.07 -7.44 -17.56
CA PRO A 159 3.95 -6.77 -18.84
C PRO A 159 2.49 -6.84 -19.36
N ARG A 160 2.15 -6.01 -20.35
CA ARG A 160 0.82 -6.01 -20.99
C ARG A 160 0.44 -7.38 -21.49
N THR A 161 1.35 -8.06 -22.22
CA THR A 161 1.15 -9.43 -22.67
C THR A 161 1.67 -10.39 -21.62
N ASN A 162 0.78 -11.10 -20.94
CA ASN A 162 1.10 -12.05 -19.88
C ASN A 162 0.13 -13.23 -19.91
N VAL A 163 0.41 -14.26 -19.11
CA VAL A 163 -0.37 -15.52 -19.08
C VAL A 163 -1.65 -15.44 -18.22
N PHE A 164 -1.86 -14.36 -17.48
CA PHE A 164 -2.94 -14.25 -16.49
C PHE A 164 -4.11 -13.40 -16.96
N TYR A 165 -3.85 -12.39 -17.80
CA TYR A 165 -4.82 -11.38 -18.23
C TYR A 165 -4.79 -11.20 -19.74
N SER A 166 -5.93 -10.79 -20.30
CA SER A 166 -6.01 -10.34 -21.70
C SER A 166 -5.22 -9.02 -21.85
N SER A 167 -4.63 -8.81 -23.03
CA SER A 167 -4.05 -7.52 -23.40
C SER A 167 -5.10 -6.45 -23.71
N GLU A 168 -6.36 -6.87 -23.88
CA GLU A 168 -7.50 -5.97 -24.09
C GLU A 168 -7.98 -5.40 -22.74
N PRO A 169 -8.55 -4.18 -22.72
CA PRO A 169 -9.14 -3.60 -21.52
C PRO A 169 -10.17 -4.54 -20.89
N PRO A 170 -10.22 -4.63 -19.55
CA PRO A 170 -11.17 -5.49 -18.88
C PRO A 170 -12.61 -5.05 -19.16
N SER A 171 -13.47 -6.01 -19.51
CA SER A 171 -14.90 -5.78 -19.69
C SER A 171 -15.63 -5.84 -18.34
N HIS A 172 -16.48 -4.87 -18.06
CA HIS A 172 -17.35 -4.88 -16.87
C HIS A 172 -18.48 -5.92 -16.93
N ASN A 173 -18.67 -6.54 -18.09
CA ASN A 173 -19.62 -7.65 -18.25
C ASN A 173 -18.96 -8.92 -17.73
N ASN A 174 -19.53 -9.53 -16.71
CA ASN A 174 -19.09 -10.76 -16.00
C ASN A 174 -18.70 -11.98 -16.91
N SER A 175 -18.44 -11.76 -18.19
CA SER A 175 -18.05 -12.77 -19.17
C SER A 175 -16.53 -13.08 -19.16
N ASP A 176 -15.72 -12.19 -18.60
CA ASP A 176 -14.26 -12.35 -18.59
C ASP A 176 -13.86 -13.36 -17.52
N LYS A 177 -13.78 -14.61 -17.96
CA LYS A 177 -13.23 -15.68 -17.12
C LYS A 177 -11.72 -15.50 -16.98
N PRO A 178 -11.16 -15.67 -15.77
CA PRO A 178 -9.72 -15.66 -15.57
C PRO A 178 -9.06 -16.69 -16.52
N LEU A 179 -8.01 -16.27 -17.25
CA LEU A 179 -7.27 -17.13 -18.17
C LEU A 179 -6.62 -18.34 -17.47
N CYS A 180 -6.34 -18.21 -16.16
CA CYS A 180 -5.78 -19.30 -15.37
C CYS A 180 -6.44 -19.42 -13.99
N ALA A 181 -6.42 -20.64 -13.47
CA ALA A 181 -6.75 -20.89 -12.06
C ALA A 181 -5.62 -20.39 -11.17
N GLY A 182 -5.94 -19.67 -10.10
CA GLY A 182 -4.95 -19.27 -9.10
C GLY A 182 -4.52 -20.41 -8.19
N ALA A 183 -3.49 -20.16 -7.37
CA ALA A 183 -3.07 -21.05 -6.30
C ALA A 183 -4.22 -21.31 -5.32
N ALA A 184 -4.27 -22.51 -4.77
CA ALA A 184 -5.26 -22.83 -3.74
C ALA A 184 -4.94 -22.06 -2.45
N LEU A 185 -5.85 -21.21 -2.03
CA LEU A 185 -5.69 -20.38 -0.84
C LEU A 185 -6.09 -21.11 0.44
N CYS A 186 -5.62 -20.58 1.56
CA CYS A 186 -5.96 -21.07 2.89
C CYS A 186 -7.47 -20.93 3.15
N HIS A 187 -8.13 -22.03 3.50
CA HIS A 187 -9.57 -22.07 3.77
C HIS A 187 -9.99 -21.30 5.05
N TRP A 188 -9.04 -20.88 5.87
CA TRP A 188 -9.31 -20.06 7.04
C TRP A 188 -9.21 -18.56 6.77
N CYS A 189 -8.09 -18.09 6.21
CA CYS A 189 -7.87 -16.67 5.98
C CYS A 189 -8.18 -16.20 4.55
N GLY A 190 -8.18 -17.09 3.56
CA GLY A 190 -8.39 -16.72 2.17
C GLY A 190 -7.24 -15.90 1.55
N THR A 191 -6.21 -15.58 2.32
CA THR A 191 -5.15 -14.63 1.93
C THR A 191 -3.96 -15.34 1.31
N TRP A 192 -3.35 -16.27 2.06
CA TRP A 192 -2.09 -16.91 1.71
C TRP A 192 -2.30 -18.28 1.06
N LYS A 193 -1.30 -18.72 0.30
CA LYS A 193 -1.30 -20.05 -0.31
C LYS A 193 -1.48 -21.14 0.76
N GLY A 194 -2.32 -22.11 0.47
CA GLY A 194 -2.62 -23.26 1.33
C GLY A 194 -1.69 -24.44 1.03
N ASP A 195 -0.48 -24.42 1.58
CA ASP A 195 0.51 -25.48 1.36
C ASP A 195 0.26 -26.73 2.23
N LYS A 196 -0.43 -26.57 3.38
CA LYS A 196 -0.82 -27.66 4.26
C LYS A 196 -2.21 -28.17 3.89
N ILE A 197 -2.37 -29.50 3.88
CA ILE A 197 -3.62 -30.16 3.49
C ILE A 197 -4.25 -30.86 4.67
N CYS A 198 -5.56 -30.78 4.82
CA CYS A 198 -6.29 -31.56 5.84
C CYS A 198 -6.03 -33.05 5.67
N GLY A 199 -5.53 -33.70 6.72
CA GLY A 199 -5.22 -35.12 6.73
C GLY A 199 -6.47 -36.03 6.50
N GLY A 200 -7.66 -35.57 6.89
CA GLY A 200 -8.91 -36.30 6.72
C GLY A 200 -9.48 -36.18 5.31
N CYS A 201 -10.05 -35.02 4.97
CA CYS A 201 -10.76 -34.86 3.68
C CYS A 201 -9.85 -34.67 2.47
N LYS A 202 -8.55 -34.38 2.65
CA LYS A 202 -7.57 -34.09 1.57
C LYS A 202 -7.94 -32.93 0.63
N LYS A 203 -9.02 -32.20 0.92
CA LYS A 203 -9.52 -31.10 0.07
C LYS A 203 -9.22 -29.73 0.67
N SER A 204 -9.38 -29.55 1.99
CA SER A 204 -9.12 -28.26 2.66
C SER A 204 -7.63 -27.99 2.80
N ARG A 205 -7.23 -26.76 2.49
CA ARG A 205 -5.84 -26.29 2.49
C ARG A 205 -5.63 -25.14 3.49
N TYR A 206 -4.41 -25.04 4.02
CA TYR A 206 -4.08 -24.06 5.06
C TYR A 206 -2.67 -23.50 4.88
N CYS A 207 -2.48 -22.22 5.18
CA CYS A 207 -1.16 -21.60 5.16
C CYS A 207 -0.34 -21.92 6.43
N SER A 208 -1.01 -22.25 7.54
CA SER A 208 -0.36 -22.57 8.81
C SER A 208 -1.12 -23.66 9.57
N GLU A 209 -0.44 -24.32 10.53
CA GLU A 209 -1.07 -25.28 11.44
C GLU A 209 -2.10 -24.63 12.33
N LYS A 210 -1.83 -23.38 12.75
CA LYS A 210 -2.78 -22.61 13.53
C LYS A 210 -4.09 -22.38 12.79
N HIS A 211 -4.04 -21.98 11.52
CA HIS A 211 -5.24 -21.78 10.71
C HIS A 211 -5.99 -23.10 10.48
N GLN A 212 -5.28 -24.21 10.36
CA GLN A 212 -5.91 -25.53 10.33
C GLN A 212 -6.62 -25.83 11.63
N ALA A 213 -5.96 -25.62 12.79
CA ALA A 213 -6.53 -25.87 14.10
C ALA A 213 -7.74 -24.96 14.39
N LEU A 214 -7.67 -23.67 14.02
CA LEU A 214 -8.78 -22.73 14.17
C LEU A 214 -9.98 -23.16 13.30
N HIS A 215 -9.76 -23.53 12.06
CA HIS A 215 -10.83 -23.99 11.17
C HIS A 215 -11.46 -25.28 11.68
N TRP A 216 -10.65 -26.21 12.19
CA TRP A 216 -11.12 -27.46 12.77
C TRP A 216 -12.06 -27.22 13.95
N ARG A 217 -11.69 -26.32 14.87
CA ARG A 217 -12.49 -25.96 16.03
C ARG A 217 -13.76 -25.20 15.67
N SER A 218 -13.72 -24.41 14.57
CA SER A 218 -14.85 -23.57 14.15
C SER A 218 -15.91 -24.31 13.33
N GLY A 219 -15.71 -25.59 12.99
CA GLY A 219 -16.72 -26.37 12.28
C GLY A 219 -16.20 -27.35 11.24
N HIS A 220 -15.01 -27.17 10.72
CA HIS A 220 -14.46 -28.05 9.67
C HIS A 220 -14.45 -29.55 10.08
N LYS A 221 -14.44 -29.87 11.38
CA LYS A 221 -14.57 -31.26 11.84
C LYS A 221 -15.80 -31.94 11.25
N ASN A 222 -16.96 -31.27 11.27
CA ASN A 222 -18.22 -31.79 10.73
C ASN A 222 -18.20 -31.79 9.20
N ASP A 223 -17.74 -30.67 8.60
CA ASP A 223 -17.65 -30.54 7.15
C ASP A 223 -16.68 -31.58 6.56
N CYS A 224 -15.58 -31.85 7.27
CA CYS A 224 -14.60 -32.87 6.88
C CYS A 224 -15.23 -34.25 6.76
N LEU A 225 -16.05 -34.65 7.72
CA LEU A 225 -16.77 -35.92 7.68
C LEU A 225 -17.77 -35.97 6.52
N GLN A 226 -18.51 -34.88 6.29
CA GLN A 226 -19.44 -34.79 5.14
C GLN A 226 -18.70 -34.91 3.80
N ILE A 227 -17.53 -34.24 3.66
CA ILE A 227 -16.71 -34.30 2.45
C ILE A 227 -16.19 -35.71 2.21
N ILE A 228 -15.77 -36.43 3.25
CA ILE A 228 -15.32 -37.83 3.14
C ILE A 228 -16.47 -38.72 2.68
N ASN A 229 -17.63 -38.62 3.34
CA ASN A 229 -18.79 -39.45 3.06
C ASN A 229 -19.40 -39.16 1.67
N SER A 230 -19.32 -37.91 1.18
CA SER A 230 -19.83 -37.55 -0.15
C SER A 230 -18.87 -37.93 -1.29
N SER A 231 -17.63 -38.27 -1.01
CA SER A 231 -16.63 -38.64 -2.03
C SER A 231 -16.85 -40.02 -2.63
N GLU A 232 -17.74 -40.82 -2.06
CA GLU A 232 -18.12 -42.13 -2.61
C GLU A 232 -19.20 -42.06 -3.70
N ALA A 233 -19.85 -40.90 -3.88
CA ALA A 233 -20.88 -40.72 -4.90
C ALA A 233 -20.61 -39.45 -5.74
N SER A 234 -19.98 -39.64 -6.91
CA SER A 234 -19.85 -38.66 -8.00
C SER A 234 -18.52 -37.90 -8.11
N SER A 235 -17.66 -38.37 -9.00
CA SER A 235 -16.67 -37.56 -9.68
C SER A 235 -17.40 -36.60 -10.62
N SER A 236 -17.40 -35.29 -10.40
CA SER A 236 -17.47 -34.21 -11.41
C SER A 236 -18.10 -32.89 -10.99
N VAL A 237 -18.24 -32.60 -9.71
CA VAL A 237 -18.57 -31.22 -9.33
C VAL A 237 -17.42 -30.67 -8.50
N LEU A 238 -16.60 -29.82 -9.13
CA LEU A 238 -15.73 -28.91 -8.36
C LEU A 238 -16.68 -28.16 -7.42
N PRO A 239 -16.50 -28.25 -6.09
CA PRO A 239 -17.33 -27.45 -5.20
C PRO A 239 -17.11 -26.00 -5.63
N ALA A 240 -18.21 -25.32 -5.95
CA ALA A 240 -18.20 -23.88 -6.10
C ALA A 240 -17.33 -23.32 -4.97
N VAL A 241 -16.42 -22.41 -5.30
CA VAL A 241 -15.61 -21.70 -4.32
C VAL A 241 -16.62 -21.01 -3.40
N GLY A 242 -17.09 -21.78 -2.41
CA GLY A 242 -18.00 -21.29 -1.39
C GLY A 242 -17.26 -20.13 -0.74
N LYS A 243 -17.89 -18.98 -0.65
CA LYS A 243 -17.43 -17.82 0.10
C LYS A 243 -16.96 -18.32 1.46
N VAL A 244 -15.65 -18.55 1.59
CA VAL A 244 -15.05 -18.77 2.91
C VAL A 244 -15.21 -17.43 3.60
N PRO A 245 -16.00 -17.31 4.67
CA PRO A 245 -15.98 -16.09 5.44
C PRO A 245 -14.57 -15.96 5.98
N ALA A 246 -13.82 -15.00 5.43
CA ALA A 246 -12.48 -14.69 5.93
C ALA A 246 -12.65 -14.13 7.34
N ARG A 247 -12.62 -15.04 8.34
CA ARG A 247 -12.83 -14.70 9.76
C ARG A 247 -11.69 -13.88 10.37
N THR A 248 -10.67 -13.60 9.56
CA THR A 248 -9.46 -12.84 9.94
C THR A 248 -9.25 -11.62 9.07
N SER A 249 -10.24 -11.21 8.25
CA SER A 249 -10.13 -10.04 7.39
C SER A 249 -10.88 -8.85 7.98
N TRP A 250 -10.33 -7.66 7.80
CA TRP A 250 -11.04 -6.42 8.01
C TRP A 250 -12.16 -6.23 6.97
N PRO A 251 -13.14 -5.36 7.24
CA PRO A 251 -14.17 -5.03 6.26
C PRO A 251 -13.55 -4.60 4.92
N GLU A 252 -14.21 -4.96 3.83
CA GLU A 252 -13.71 -4.72 2.48
C GLU A 252 -14.27 -3.42 1.91
N TYR A 253 -13.38 -2.59 1.35
CA TYR A 253 -13.68 -1.32 0.72
C TYR A 253 -12.94 -1.18 -0.60
N GLN A 254 -13.52 -0.43 -1.53
CA GLN A 254 -12.82 0.12 -2.68
C GLN A 254 -12.05 1.37 -2.23
N ILE A 255 -10.88 1.62 -2.80
CA ILE A 255 -10.15 2.89 -2.64
C ILE A 255 -10.47 3.74 -3.86
N ALA A 256 -11.14 4.86 -3.66
CA ALA A 256 -11.27 5.92 -4.63
C ALA A 256 -10.08 6.87 -4.49
N ILE A 257 -9.54 7.34 -5.60
CA ILE A 257 -8.39 8.25 -5.64
C ILE A 257 -8.88 9.61 -6.12
N ASP A 258 -8.40 10.67 -5.46
CA ASP A 258 -8.67 12.07 -5.82
C ASP A 258 -7.39 12.90 -5.65
N ASP A 259 -7.26 14.00 -6.38
CA ASP A 259 -6.08 14.86 -6.30
C ASP A 259 -6.14 15.79 -5.09
N GLU A 260 -5.02 16.01 -4.41
CA GLU A 260 -4.98 16.90 -3.24
C GLU A 260 -5.27 18.37 -3.63
N VAL A 261 -4.89 18.79 -4.83
CA VAL A 261 -5.07 20.16 -5.34
C VAL A 261 -6.55 20.48 -5.57
N ASP A 262 -7.35 19.54 -6.00
CA ASP A 262 -8.79 19.76 -6.24
C ASP A 262 -9.56 20.06 -4.94
N LEU A 263 -9.02 19.69 -3.79
CA LEU A 263 -9.62 19.95 -2.48
C LEU A 263 -9.33 21.37 -1.96
N ASP A 264 -8.30 22.03 -2.49
CA ASP A 264 -7.96 23.41 -2.13
C ASP A 264 -8.86 24.46 -2.84
N SER A 265 -9.57 24.07 -3.91
CA SER A 265 -10.36 24.98 -4.75
C SER A 265 -11.77 25.29 -4.22
N ASP A 266 -12.28 24.56 -3.24
CA ASP A 266 -13.69 24.65 -2.82
C ASP A 266 -13.93 25.40 -1.49
N GLY A 267 -13.09 26.37 -1.14
CA GLY A 267 -13.41 27.28 -0.05
C GLY A 267 -12.26 27.79 0.81
N CYS A 268 -11.54 28.75 0.33
CA CYS A 268 -10.81 29.66 1.23
C CYS A 268 -11.15 31.11 0.86
N ASP A 269 -12.11 31.69 1.60
CA ASP A 269 -12.17 33.13 1.77
C ASP A 269 -10.80 33.61 2.29
N GLU A 270 -10.13 34.43 1.50
CA GLU A 270 -8.93 35.17 1.87
C GLU A 270 -9.25 36.12 3.02
N ASN A 271 -9.19 35.65 4.26
CA ASN A 271 -8.97 36.54 5.43
C ASN A 271 -8.76 35.77 6.74
N SER A 272 -7.58 35.22 6.98
CA SER A 272 -7.10 34.97 8.35
C SER A 272 -5.61 34.61 8.39
N SER A 273 -4.76 35.45 7.83
CA SER A 273 -3.34 35.46 8.20
C SER A 273 -3.19 36.14 9.54
N LYS A 274 -3.42 35.44 10.63
CA LYS A 274 -2.94 35.89 11.97
C LYS A 274 -1.72 35.04 12.34
N SER A 275 -0.57 35.62 12.02
CA SER A 275 0.73 35.32 12.60
C SER A 275 0.62 35.20 14.12
N LEU A 276 0.80 34.03 14.68
CA LEU A 276 1.05 33.83 16.09
C LEU A 276 2.52 34.14 16.38
N VAL A 277 2.81 35.40 16.66
CA VAL A 277 4.07 35.82 17.23
C VAL A 277 4.08 35.38 18.69
N MET A 278 4.84 34.35 19.02
CA MET A 278 5.14 33.98 20.41
C MET A 278 6.10 34.96 21.03
N GLN A 279 5.64 35.68 22.06
CA GLN A 279 6.46 36.52 22.92
C GLN A 279 7.33 35.66 23.83
N LYS A 280 8.66 35.86 23.71
CA LYS A 280 9.66 35.34 24.65
C LYS A 280 9.59 36.10 25.98
N HIS A 281 9.38 35.35 27.07
CA HIS A 281 9.83 35.80 28.41
C HIS A 281 10.26 34.58 29.23
N GLY A 282 11.50 34.61 29.72
CA GLY A 282 11.95 33.75 30.80
C GLY A 282 13.44 33.43 30.79
N LYS A 283 14.12 33.75 31.85
CA LYS A 283 15.57 33.72 32.13
C LYS A 283 16.21 32.32 32.04
N PRO A 284 17.57 32.29 31.87
CA PRO A 284 18.32 31.03 31.70
C PRO A 284 18.76 30.51 33.07
N ASP A 285 18.51 29.27 33.32
CA ASP A 285 19.42 28.35 34.03
C ASP A 285 18.91 26.92 33.90
N ASP A 286 19.87 26.00 33.67
CA ASP A 286 19.87 24.55 33.71
C ASP A 286 19.94 23.82 32.37
N THR A 287 21.15 23.25 32.22
CA THR A 287 21.56 22.07 31.44
C THR A 287 21.14 21.98 29.98
N MET A 288 22.14 21.83 29.15
CA MET A 288 22.09 21.59 27.69
C MET A 288 21.04 20.53 27.27
N GLN A 289 20.76 19.56 28.14
CA GLN A 289 19.75 18.54 27.95
C GLN A 289 18.33 19.11 27.94
N SER A 290 18.00 20.02 28.87
CA SER A 290 16.71 20.69 28.93
C SER A 290 16.44 21.56 27.70
N TRP A 291 17.47 22.15 27.12
CA TRP A 291 17.35 22.93 25.89
C TRP A 291 17.10 22.02 24.68
N MET A 292 17.80 20.88 24.60
CA MET A 292 17.57 19.91 23.52
C MET A 292 16.15 19.35 23.57
N ASP A 293 15.66 18.95 24.74
CA ASP A 293 14.29 18.45 24.94
C ASP A 293 13.23 19.49 24.56
N GLN A 294 13.50 20.78 24.82
CA GLN A 294 12.61 21.87 24.45
C GLN A 294 12.61 22.15 22.94
N PHE A 295 13.77 22.05 22.28
CA PHE A 295 13.87 22.15 20.81
C PHE A 295 13.19 20.97 20.11
N GLU A 296 13.33 19.77 20.63
CA GLU A 296 12.63 18.59 20.09
C GLU A 296 11.12 18.72 20.26
N ALA A 297 10.64 19.15 21.42
CA ALA A 297 9.22 19.40 21.66
C ALA A 297 8.65 20.51 20.75
N ASP A 298 9.39 21.57 20.49
CA ASP A 298 8.99 22.62 19.55
C ASP A 298 8.92 22.10 18.10
N ALA A 299 9.89 21.26 17.70
CA ALA A 299 9.90 20.64 16.38
C ALA A 299 8.73 19.63 16.20
N ASP A 300 8.42 18.85 17.22
CA ASP A 300 7.28 17.92 17.19
C ASP A 300 5.96 18.67 17.12
N ASN A 301 5.80 19.77 17.86
CA ASN A 301 4.61 20.62 17.81
C ASN A 301 4.40 21.25 16.43
N GLN A 302 5.47 21.72 15.77
CA GLN A 302 5.40 22.26 14.41
C GLN A 302 5.02 21.17 13.40
N CYS A 303 5.62 19.99 13.50
CA CYS A 303 5.30 18.85 12.64
C CYS A 303 3.86 18.42 12.81
N TRP A 304 3.40 18.35 14.07
CA TRP A 304 2.02 18.01 14.39
C TRP A 304 1.02 19.02 13.83
N ALA A 305 1.28 20.31 13.99
CA ALA A 305 0.44 21.37 13.45
C ALA A 305 0.32 21.28 11.91
N TYR A 306 1.45 21.10 11.22
CA TYR A 306 1.47 20.91 9.77
C TYR A 306 0.74 19.64 9.35
N PHE A 307 0.97 18.52 10.07
CA PHE A 307 0.27 17.26 9.82
C PHE A 307 -1.24 17.42 9.97
N GLN A 308 -1.69 18.10 11.04
CA GLN A 308 -3.12 18.33 11.28
C GLN A 308 -3.73 19.25 10.23
N GLU A 309 -3.03 20.29 9.81
CA GLU A 309 -3.48 21.18 8.73
C GLU A 309 -3.72 20.39 7.44
N ARG A 310 -2.73 19.60 7.01
CA ARG A 310 -2.84 18.80 5.77
C ARG A 310 -3.95 17.75 5.87
N ILE A 311 -4.11 17.11 7.04
CA ILE A 311 -5.19 16.13 7.26
C ILE A 311 -6.55 16.80 7.29
N SER A 312 -6.67 18.01 7.87
CA SER A 312 -7.95 18.70 8.00
C SER A 312 -8.60 19.06 6.67
N ARG A 313 -7.82 19.20 5.60
CA ARG A 313 -8.32 19.44 4.24
C ARG A 313 -9.11 18.25 3.69
N ALA A 314 -8.71 17.03 4.06
CA ALA A 314 -9.36 15.79 3.68
C ALA A 314 -9.35 14.79 4.85
N PRO A 315 -10.20 14.97 5.89
CA PRO A 315 -10.09 14.23 7.15
C PRO A 315 -10.40 12.73 7.02
N GLU A 316 -11.06 12.30 5.95
CA GLU A 316 -11.40 10.90 5.68
C GLU A 316 -10.32 10.17 4.84
N GLN A 317 -9.23 10.86 4.46
CA GLN A 317 -8.15 10.24 3.69
C GLN A 317 -7.52 9.08 4.47
N VAL A 318 -7.34 7.94 3.82
CA VAL A 318 -6.69 6.75 4.39
C VAL A 318 -5.34 6.46 3.74
N LEU A 319 -5.07 7.09 2.61
CA LEU A 319 -3.89 6.89 1.78
C LEU A 319 -3.45 8.23 1.20
N ARG A 320 -2.13 8.43 1.12
CA ARG A 320 -1.49 9.49 0.32
C ARG A 320 -0.50 8.81 -0.61
N TYR A 321 -0.65 9.01 -1.90
CA TYR A 321 0.17 8.40 -2.93
C TYR A 321 0.88 9.47 -3.76
N CYS A 322 2.18 9.35 -3.90
CA CYS A 322 2.98 10.14 -4.84
C CYS A 322 4.29 9.42 -5.12
N ARG A 323 4.60 9.20 -6.37
CA ARG A 323 5.85 8.54 -6.78
C ARG A 323 6.87 9.53 -7.36
N ASP A 324 6.78 10.80 -7.01
CA ASP A 324 7.79 11.78 -7.34
C ASP A 324 8.94 11.73 -6.32
N PRO A 325 10.21 11.66 -6.77
CA PRO A 325 11.36 11.60 -5.86
C PRO A 325 11.58 12.88 -5.04
N ASN A 326 10.99 14.01 -5.41
CA ASN A 326 11.09 15.29 -4.70
C ASN A 326 10.08 15.40 -3.55
N VAL A 327 8.99 14.63 -3.62
CA VAL A 327 7.95 14.63 -2.59
C VAL A 327 8.39 13.85 -1.36
N LYS A 328 8.13 14.41 -0.20
CA LYS A 328 8.44 13.81 1.10
C LYS A 328 7.17 13.31 1.77
N PRO A 329 7.24 12.23 2.55
CA PRO A 329 6.12 11.78 3.36
C PRO A 329 5.67 12.86 4.36
N LEU A 330 4.38 12.88 4.65
CA LEU A 330 3.80 13.69 5.69
C LEU A 330 3.98 13.00 7.05
N TRP A 331 4.74 13.61 7.95
CA TRP A 331 5.08 13.04 9.26
C TRP A 331 4.33 13.73 10.39
N ALA A 332 3.74 12.95 11.28
CA ALA A 332 3.05 13.47 12.46
C ALA A 332 4.02 14.06 13.51
N LEU A 333 5.25 13.52 13.57
CA LEU A 333 6.28 13.91 14.54
C LEU A 333 7.61 14.11 13.84
N SER A 334 8.48 14.94 14.40
CA SER A 334 9.87 15.08 13.97
C SER A 334 10.68 13.84 14.37
N ALA A 335 10.40 13.30 15.56
CA ALA A 335 10.99 12.09 16.08
C ALA A 335 10.54 10.83 15.33
N GLY A 336 11.41 9.84 15.25
CA GLY A 336 11.08 8.53 14.65
C GLY A 336 10.95 8.53 13.13
N ARG A 337 11.39 9.59 12.43
CA ARG A 337 11.52 9.60 10.97
C ARG A 337 12.76 8.82 10.54
N PRO A 338 12.75 8.19 9.35
CA PRO A 338 13.98 7.62 8.81
C PRO A 338 14.93 8.72 8.36
N SER A 339 16.21 8.55 8.64
CA SER A 339 17.28 9.29 7.97
C SER A 339 17.66 8.58 6.65
N ASN A 340 18.34 9.24 5.73
CA ASN A 340 18.75 8.63 4.46
C ASN A 340 19.47 7.27 4.62
N PRO A 341 20.36 7.06 5.61
CA PRO A 341 20.98 5.76 5.85
C PRO A 341 20.02 4.68 6.37
N ASP A 342 18.84 5.04 6.87
CA ASP A 342 17.85 4.10 7.38
C ASP A 342 17.00 3.47 6.26
N ILE A 343 16.93 4.14 5.10
CA ILE A 343 16.26 3.63 3.92
C ILE A 343 17.25 2.75 3.15
N PRO A 344 17.02 1.43 3.09
CA PRO A 344 17.95 0.52 2.44
C PRO A 344 17.95 0.70 0.92
N SER A 345 18.97 0.19 0.27
CA SER A 345 18.92 -0.02 -1.17
C SER A 345 18.01 -1.18 -1.53
N CYS A 346 17.43 -1.17 -2.73
CA CYS A 346 16.62 -2.27 -3.25
C CYS A 346 17.38 -3.60 -3.10
N SER A 347 16.76 -4.58 -2.46
CA SER A 347 17.39 -5.88 -2.20
C SER A 347 17.70 -6.67 -3.48
N TYR A 348 17.05 -6.31 -4.58
CA TYR A 348 17.17 -6.99 -5.88
C TYR A 348 18.20 -6.32 -6.80
N CYS A 349 18.02 -5.06 -7.16
CA CYS A 349 18.91 -4.35 -8.10
C CYS A 349 19.97 -3.47 -7.42
N LYS A 350 19.92 -3.34 -6.09
CA LYS A 350 20.81 -2.45 -5.30
C LYS A 350 20.66 -0.95 -5.62
N GLY A 351 19.67 -0.58 -6.43
CA GLY A 351 19.31 0.81 -6.71
C GLY A 351 18.62 1.49 -5.53
N PRO A 352 18.43 2.81 -5.59
CA PRO A 352 17.75 3.55 -4.53
C PRO A 352 16.28 3.19 -4.42
N LEU A 353 15.74 3.28 -3.20
CA LEU A 353 14.30 3.31 -2.94
C LEU A 353 13.82 4.77 -2.94
N CYS A 354 12.60 5.01 -3.37
CA CYS A 354 11.91 6.29 -3.26
C CYS A 354 10.59 6.13 -2.50
N TYR A 355 10.14 7.20 -1.89
CA TYR A 355 8.79 7.27 -1.33
C TYR A 355 7.76 6.99 -2.43
N GLU A 356 6.70 6.27 -2.08
CA GLU A 356 5.61 6.01 -3.02
C GLU A 356 4.24 6.26 -2.39
N PHE A 357 4.00 5.77 -1.18
CA PHE A 357 2.74 6.06 -0.50
C PHE A 357 2.87 5.96 1.02
N GLN A 358 1.89 6.51 1.70
CA GLN A 358 1.74 6.37 3.15
C GLN A 358 0.30 6.09 3.53
N ILE A 359 0.14 5.39 4.65
CA ILE A 359 -1.16 4.99 5.18
C ILE A 359 -1.46 5.80 6.43
N MET A 360 -2.63 6.42 6.40
CA MET A 360 -3.10 7.29 7.46
C MET A 360 -3.85 6.49 8.54
N PRO A 361 -3.86 6.94 9.81
CA PRO A 361 -4.50 6.23 10.91
C PRO A 361 -6.03 6.14 10.78
N GLN A 362 -6.65 6.99 9.94
CA GLN A 362 -8.08 6.94 9.62
C GLN A 362 -8.53 5.57 9.11
N LEU A 363 -7.63 4.80 8.50
CA LEU A 363 -7.92 3.43 8.06
C LEU A 363 -8.41 2.54 9.21
N LEU A 364 -7.91 2.75 10.43
CA LEU A 364 -8.28 1.98 11.61
C LEU A 364 -9.77 2.14 11.97
N TYR A 365 -10.31 3.35 11.78
CA TYR A 365 -11.74 3.61 11.97
C TYR A 365 -12.60 2.74 11.05
N TYR A 366 -12.27 2.69 9.77
CA TYR A 366 -12.99 1.87 8.78
C TYR A 366 -12.85 0.37 9.06
N PHE A 367 -11.74 -0.05 9.62
CA PHE A 367 -11.52 -1.43 10.04
C PHE A 367 -12.23 -1.79 11.35
N GLY A 368 -12.87 -0.83 12.01
CA GLY A 368 -13.57 -1.04 13.26
C GLY A 368 -12.63 -1.36 14.42
N VAL A 369 -11.38 -0.93 14.34
CA VAL A 369 -10.41 -1.09 15.43
C VAL A 369 -10.86 -0.19 16.58
N ARG A 370 -11.08 -0.80 17.76
CA ARG A 370 -11.53 -0.10 18.96
C ARG A 370 -10.37 0.68 19.57
N ASN A 371 -10.71 1.74 20.28
CA ASN A 371 -9.74 2.54 21.02
C ASN A 371 -9.47 1.92 22.42
N GLU A 372 -8.89 0.71 22.44
CA GLU A 372 -8.46 0.01 23.65
C GLU A 372 -6.92 0.10 23.76
N PRO A 373 -6.32 0.01 24.95
CA PRO A 373 -4.88 0.22 25.14
C PRO A 373 -3.98 -0.66 24.26
N ASP A 374 -4.42 -1.89 23.94
CA ASP A 374 -3.66 -2.87 23.15
C ASP A 374 -4.13 -2.94 21.69
N SER A 375 -5.04 -2.07 21.29
CA SER A 375 -5.52 -2.01 19.91
C SER A 375 -4.45 -1.47 18.97
N LEU A 376 -4.49 -1.88 17.70
CA LEU A 376 -3.62 -1.34 16.67
C LEU A 376 -3.75 0.18 16.60
N ASP A 377 -2.61 0.84 16.54
CA ASP A 377 -2.49 2.28 16.36
C ASP A 377 -1.19 2.65 15.66
N TRP A 378 -1.23 3.69 14.83
CA TRP A 378 -0.04 4.29 14.22
C TRP A 378 -0.30 5.76 13.88
N ALA A 379 0.75 6.55 13.83
CA ALA A 379 0.71 7.90 13.29
C ALA A 379 0.71 7.87 11.77
N THR A 380 1.65 7.15 11.18
CA THR A 380 1.69 6.85 9.74
C THR A 380 2.54 5.61 9.46
N ILE A 381 2.28 4.93 8.34
CA ILE A 381 3.13 3.88 7.80
C ILE A 381 3.53 4.29 6.39
N VAL A 382 4.81 4.55 6.20
CA VAL A 382 5.37 5.06 4.93
C VAL A 382 6.00 3.92 4.16
N VAL A 383 5.74 3.85 2.86
CA VAL A 383 6.26 2.81 1.97
C VAL A 383 7.22 3.42 0.95
N TYR A 384 8.37 2.78 0.85
CA TYR A 384 9.40 3.08 -0.13
C TYR A 384 9.57 1.91 -1.08
N THR A 385 9.60 2.17 -2.37
CA THR A 385 9.76 1.16 -3.41
C THR A 385 10.97 1.42 -4.29
N CYS A 386 11.38 0.42 -5.05
CA CYS A 386 12.50 0.58 -5.99
C CYS A 386 12.21 1.68 -7.00
N LYS A 387 13.04 2.74 -7.03
CA LYS A 387 12.90 3.88 -7.96
C LYS A 387 12.82 3.42 -9.42
N GLY A 388 13.67 2.47 -9.80
CA GLY A 388 13.70 1.92 -11.17
C GLY A 388 12.62 0.87 -11.43
N SER A 389 11.77 0.52 -10.46
CA SER A 389 10.79 -0.58 -10.58
C SER A 389 11.39 -1.81 -11.27
N CYS A 390 12.57 -2.25 -10.79
CA CYS A 390 13.41 -3.23 -11.44
C CYS A 390 12.64 -4.54 -11.70
N ASP A 391 12.82 -5.07 -12.91
CA ASP A 391 12.30 -6.39 -13.27
C ASP A 391 13.24 -7.48 -12.74
N GLN A 392 12.68 -8.44 -12.03
CA GLN A 392 13.40 -9.59 -11.48
C GLN A 392 12.55 -10.84 -11.70
N SER A 393 13.20 -11.99 -11.66
CA SER A 393 12.55 -13.29 -11.84
C SER A 393 11.54 -13.67 -10.74
N THR A 394 11.37 -12.82 -9.71
CA THR A 394 10.47 -13.06 -8.58
C THR A 394 9.16 -12.33 -8.79
N SER A 395 8.03 -13.05 -8.79
CA SER A 395 6.70 -12.48 -9.01
C SER A 395 6.30 -11.43 -7.99
N TYR A 396 6.70 -11.62 -6.72
CA TYR A 396 6.42 -10.68 -5.62
C TYR A 396 7.74 -10.24 -4.98
N LYS A 397 8.09 -8.98 -5.16
CA LYS A 397 9.24 -8.35 -4.49
C LYS A 397 8.81 -7.75 -3.18
N GLU A 398 9.57 -7.99 -2.13
CA GLU A 398 9.38 -7.30 -0.86
C GLU A 398 10.00 -5.90 -0.95
N GLU A 399 9.21 -4.89 -0.63
CA GLU A 399 9.56 -3.48 -0.59
C GLU A 399 9.66 -3.01 0.87
N PHE A 400 10.10 -1.79 1.10
CA PHE A 400 10.42 -1.31 2.43
C PHE A 400 9.27 -0.48 3.02
N ALA A 401 8.91 -0.75 4.28
CA ALA A 401 7.93 0.04 5.03
C ALA A 401 8.57 0.59 6.31
N TRP A 402 8.24 1.82 6.65
CA TRP A 402 8.63 2.50 7.88
C TRP A 402 7.41 2.85 8.71
N VAL A 403 7.40 2.43 9.97
CA VAL A 403 6.30 2.68 10.91
C VAL A 403 6.65 3.84 11.81
N GLN A 404 5.76 4.83 11.92
CA GLN A 404 5.80 5.84 12.96
C GLN A 404 4.58 5.67 13.87
N LEU A 405 4.79 5.46 15.15
CA LEU A 405 3.74 5.37 16.16
C LEU A 405 3.61 6.70 16.91
N TYR A 406 2.44 6.94 17.50
CA TYR A 406 2.28 8.02 18.46
C TYR A 406 3.08 7.72 19.74
N PRO A 407 3.68 8.72 20.38
CA PRO A 407 4.25 8.56 21.71
C PRO A 407 3.16 8.13 22.69
N THR A 408 3.48 7.21 23.58
CA THR A 408 2.54 6.69 24.60
C THR A 408 2.02 7.75 25.56
N SER A 409 2.64 8.95 25.57
CA SER A 409 2.29 10.08 26.44
C SER A 409 1.28 11.07 25.82
N ILE A 410 1.01 10.98 24.51
CA ILE A 410 0.02 11.84 23.87
C ILE A 410 -1.31 11.10 23.87
N SER A 411 -2.13 11.36 24.90
CA SER A 411 -3.55 10.97 24.87
C SER A 411 -4.17 11.62 23.63
N ARG A 412 -4.79 10.82 22.78
CA ARG A 412 -5.58 11.32 21.64
C ARG A 412 -6.56 12.39 22.12
N PRO A 413 -6.74 13.51 21.40
CA PRO A 413 -7.81 14.45 21.65
C PRO A 413 -9.20 13.81 21.47
#